data_07196737ff34233389a73a6e09e08d62
#
_entry.id   07196737ff34233389a73a6e09e08d62
#
_cell.length_a   1.000
_cell.length_b   1.000
_cell.length_c   1.000
_cell.angle_alpha   90.00
_cell.angle_beta   90.00
_cell.angle_gamma   90.00
#
_symmetry.space_group_name_H-M   'P 1'
#
loop_
_entity.id
_entity.type
_entity.pdbx_description
1 polymer ?
#
loop_
_entity_poly.entity_id
_entity_poly.type
_entity_poly.pdbx_seq_one_letter_code
_entity_poly.pdbx_strand_id
1 'polypeptide(L)'
;MTPVPRRREWHDLPFPLALLELRRQRQVLRAHNLYDTYGAGGERPRTPVADLLPHRSYDGSGYDPGDADMGRAGTRFDRNCPLPETYPEPEDDGLLSPSPREVSRQLLRRRSGFRPATGLNLLAAAWIQFQNHGWFSHGDNKTDRPLDVPLAAGDDWPQCPMLVRRTRPDPVPRTDTTRPPTYENTVSHWWDGSQLYGSSEERCRALRTGERGKLALTDGRLPDETAPGLSGIDLTGFNDNYWVGLSLLHTLFAKEHNAICDRIAAAHPTWGDERLFQTARLVNAAVMAKIHTVEWTPGIVAHPVTRAAMHMNWYGVLPARVRRRVGRFGSGEALFGIPGSPTDHHSAPYSMTEEFVAAYRLHPLIRDEYAVHSHRTGALVERTGFDDLQALATRPAVDKFGLSDLLYSFGVMNPGDITLHNHPDCLRDLLRISGEHVDVGAVDVLRDRERGVPRYTAFRAALHRPPVSGFEELTGGDVGLAAELREVYDGRLDRVDTMVGMYAERRPRGFAFSDTAFRLFVLMASRRLKSDRFFTRDYRPEIYTPEGMEWIDRTGMTDVLLRHHPELAPALQGVRNAFAPWRMLRPGGIR
;
A
#
# COMPACT_ATOMS: atom_id res chain seq x y z
N MET A 1 20.24 -38.96 8.92
CA MET A 1 20.61 -37.58 8.69
C MET A 1 20.23 -36.77 9.93
N THR A 2 21.20 -36.27 10.66
CA THR A 2 20.99 -35.37 11.81
C THR A 2 20.35 -34.08 11.28
N PRO A 3 19.25 -33.61 11.86
CA PRO A 3 18.63 -32.37 11.43
C PRO A 3 19.64 -31.23 11.66
N VAL A 4 19.94 -30.52 10.57
CA VAL A 4 20.72 -29.28 10.65
C VAL A 4 19.99 -28.35 11.64
N PRO A 5 20.63 -27.81 12.66
CA PRO A 5 19.96 -26.96 13.63
C PRO A 5 19.41 -25.73 12.90
N ARG A 6 18.08 -25.57 12.90
CA ARG A 6 17.41 -24.40 12.31
C ARG A 6 17.99 -23.15 12.95
N ARG A 7 18.56 -22.28 12.14
CA ARG A 7 19.01 -20.96 12.58
C ARG A 7 17.79 -20.23 13.14
N ARG A 8 17.85 -19.76 14.40
CA ARG A 8 16.74 -19.02 15.02
C ARG A 8 16.47 -17.77 14.20
N GLU A 9 15.25 -17.64 13.71
CA GLU A 9 14.78 -16.44 13.01
C GLU A 9 14.61 -15.30 14.03
N TRP A 10 14.61 -14.05 13.58
CA TRP A 10 14.52 -12.88 14.47
C TRP A 10 13.28 -12.92 15.39
N HIS A 11 12.16 -13.45 14.90
CA HIS A 11 10.91 -13.55 15.65
C HIS A 11 10.88 -14.65 16.73
N ASP A 12 11.88 -15.52 16.75
CA ASP A 12 12.07 -16.55 17.78
C ASP A 12 13.06 -16.09 18.87
N LEU A 13 13.68 -14.91 18.70
CA LEU A 13 14.62 -14.36 19.65
C LEU A 13 13.92 -13.66 20.82
N PRO A 14 14.53 -13.58 22.01
CA PRO A 14 14.08 -12.69 23.08
C PRO A 14 13.94 -11.24 22.59
N PHE A 15 12.95 -10.51 23.10
CA PHE A 15 12.56 -9.18 22.63
C PHE A 15 13.73 -8.21 22.35
N PRO A 16 14.70 -7.99 23.26
CA PRO A 16 15.80 -7.07 22.97
C PRO A 16 16.69 -7.52 21.81
N LEU A 17 16.96 -8.84 21.72
CA LEU A 17 17.78 -9.41 20.64
C LEU A 17 17.05 -9.35 19.29
N ALA A 18 15.74 -9.63 19.28
CA ALA A 18 14.90 -9.51 18.10
C ALA A 18 14.89 -8.08 17.56
N LEU A 19 14.79 -7.08 18.43
CA LEU A 19 14.82 -5.66 18.05
C LEU A 19 16.18 -5.25 17.48
N LEU A 20 17.27 -5.71 18.09
CA LEU A 20 18.63 -5.48 17.59
C LEU A 20 18.84 -6.15 16.23
N GLU A 21 18.35 -7.38 16.06
CA GLU A 21 18.45 -8.10 14.77
C GLU A 21 17.64 -7.42 13.68
N LEU A 22 16.40 -6.96 13.93
CA LEU A 22 15.64 -6.16 12.96
C LEU A 22 16.36 -4.87 12.58
N ARG A 23 16.98 -4.20 13.55
CA ARG A 23 17.79 -3.01 13.27
C ARG A 23 18.99 -3.35 12.37
N ARG A 24 19.72 -4.44 12.67
CA ARG A 24 20.84 -4.92 11.85
C ARG A 24 20.39 -5.23 10.43
N GLN A 25 19.29 -5.99 10.28
CA GLN A 25 18.73 -6.33 8.98
C GLN A 25 18.38 -5.07 8.18
N ARG A 26 17.72 -4.09 8.81
CA ARG A 26 17.40 -2.81 8.15
C ARG A 26 18.66 -2.07 7.67
N GLN A 27 19.76 -2.09 8.46
CA GLN A 27 21.02 -1.48 8.06
C GLN A 27 21.65 -2.18 6.85
N VAL A 28 21.64 -3.51 6.83
CA VAL A 28 22.13 -4.32 5.71
C VAL A 28 21.33 -4.02 4.44
N LEU A 29 19.99 -4.04 4.54
CA LEU A 29 19.10 -3.75 3.40
C LEU A 29 19.31 -2.32 2.87
N ARG A 30 19.46 -1.32 3.75
CA ARG A 30 19.74 0.07 3.35
C ARG A 30 21.08 0.23 2.63
N ALA A 31 22.07 -0.57 2.96
CA ALA A 31 23.39 -0.52 2.35
C ALA A 31 23.48 -1.27 1.01
N HIS A 32 22.65 -2.31 0.82
CA HIS A 32 22.86 -3.28 -0.26
C HIS A 32 21.63 -3.53 -1.16
N ASN A 33 20.47 -2.97 -0.85
CA ASN A 33 19.22 -3.24 -1.59
C ASN A 33 18.53 -1.99 -2.11
N LEU A 34 19.31 -1.00 -2.55
CA LEU A 34 18.81 0.22 -3.19
C LEU A 34 19.63 0.46 -4.45
N TYR A 35 18.98 0.27 -5.61
CA TYR A 35 19.62 0.36 -6.93
C TYR A 35 18.89 1.39 -7.79
N ASP A 36 19.62 2.45 -8.16
CA ASP A 36 19.14 3.51 -9.04
C ASP A 36 19.09 2.99 -10.50
N THR A 37 17.93 3.08 -11.13
CA THR A 37 17.71 2.66 -12.51
C THR A 37 18.16 3.69 -13.55
N TYR A 38 18.48 4.91 -13.14
CA TYR A 38 19.09 5.91 -14.03
C TYR A 38 20.56 5.60 -14.34
N GLY A 39 21.26 4.81 -13.51
CA GLY A 39 22.40 4.04 -13.87
C GLY A 39 23.80 4.52 -13.51
N ALA A 40 24.74 3.56 -13.34
CA ALA A 40 26.18 3.80 -13.24
C ALA A 40 26.74 4.18 -14.64
N GLY A 41 26.99 5.45 -14.87
CA GLY A 41 27.53 5.99 -16.13
C GLY A 41 26.64 6.95 -16.88
N GLY A 42 25.33 6.99 -16.60
CA GLY A 42 24.48 8.12 -16.92
C GLY A 42 24.11 8.80 -15.59
N GLU A 43 24.78 9.85 -15.23
CA GLU A 43 24.34 10.64 -14.09
C GLU A 43 22.88 11.04 -14.34
N ARG A 44 22.01 10.68 -13.42
CA ARG A 44 20.69 11.31 -13.35
C ARG A 44 20.91 12.81 -13.37
N PRO A 45 20.35 13.55 -14.35
CA PRO A 45 20.46 14.99 -14.36
C PRO A 45 19.90 15.51 -13.04
N ARG A 46 20.75 15.98 -12.16
CA ARG A 46 20.32 16.57 -10.89
C ARG A 46 20.06 18.04 -11.15
N THR A 47 18.81 18.45 -11.00
CA THR A 47 18.41 19.85 -11.09
C THR A 47 18.23 20.39 -9.68
N PRO A 48 19.17 21.18 -9.14
CA PRO A 48 19.00 21.79 -7.82
C PRO A 48 17.77 22.71 -7.81
N VAL A 49 17.05 22.69 -6.70
CA VAL A 49 15.89 23.57 -6.48
C VAL A 49 16.39 24.94 -6.05
N ALA A 50 16.13 25.97 -6.86
CA ALA A 50 16.52 27.35 -6.54
C ALA A 50 15.80 27.86 -5.29
N ASP A 51 14.48 27.69 -5.22
CA ASP A 51 13.64 28.12 -4.11
C ASP A 51 12.78 26.96 -3.59
N LEU A 52 13.02 26.54 -2.36
CA LEU A 52 12.25 25.49 -1.71
C LEU A 52 10.90 26.02 -1.23
N LEU A 53 9.82 25.48 -1.79
CA LEU A 53 8.48 25.78 -1.33
C LEU A 53 8.26 25.29 0.11
N PRO A 54 7.57 26.07 0.97
CA PRO A 54 7.21 25.63 2.32
C PRO A 54 6.06 24.62 2.35
N HIS A 55 5.64 24.14 1.20
CA HIS A 55 4.55 23.19 1.01
C HIS A 55 4.87 22.19 -0.10
N ARG A 56 4.05 21.17 -0.24
CA ARG A 56 4.18 20.14 -1.27
C ARG A 56 3.80 20.69 -2.65
N SER A 57 4.58 20.38 -3.68
CA SER A 57 4.15 20.54 -5.07
C SER A 57 3.02 19.58 -5.43
N TYR A 58 2.39 19.75 -6.57
CA TYR A 58 1.29 18.87 -6.98
C TYR A 58 1.78 17.51 -7.50
N ASP A 59 2.92 17.49 -8.15
CA ASP A 59 3.50 16.32 -8.82
C ASP A 59 4.64 15.63 -8.05
N GLY A 60 4.99 16.12 -6.87
CA GLY A 60 6.11 15.59 -6.06
C GLY A 60 7.48 16.16 -6.42
N SER A 61 7.55 17.16 -7.32
CA SER A 61 8.80 17.85 -7.65
C SER A 61 9.29 18.74 -6.50
N GLY A 62 10.60 18.99 -6.42
CA GLY A 62 11.20 19.93 -5.48
C GLY A 62 11.14 19.49 -4.00
N TYR A 63 10.95 18.19 -3.73
CA TYR A 63 11.01 17.69 -2.34
C TYR A 63 12.45 17.44 -1.89
N ASP A 64 13.35 17.19 -2.82
CA ASP A 64 14.78 17.16 -2.51
C ASP A 64 15.47 18.45 -3.00
N PRO A 65 16.31 19.11 -2.17
CA PRO A 65 16.98 20.36 -2.56
C PRO A 65 18.03 20.20 -3.66
N GLY A 66 18.63 19.01 -3.75
CA GLY A 66 19.70 18.70 -4.69
C GLY A 66 19.20 18.09 -6.00
N ASP A 67 17.91 17.69 -6.06
CA ASP A 67 17.32 17.03 -7.22
C ASP A 67 15.80 17.29 -7.29
N ALA A 68 15.43 18.28 -8.07
CA ALA A 68 14.03 18.71 -8.22
C ALA A 68 13.11 17.60 -8.74
N ASP A 69 13.64 16.68 -9.52
CA ASP A 69 12.87 15.58 -10.14
C ASP A 69 12.85 14.30 -9.29
N MET A 70 13.56 14.26 -8.15
CA MET A 70 13.57 13.10 -7.28
C MET A 70 12.15 12.77 -6.79
N GLY A 71 11.68 11.58 -7.12
CA GLY A 71 10.36 11.08 -6.70
C GLY A 71 9.15 11.80 -7.30
N ARG A 72 9.35 12.62 -8.33
CA ARG A 72 8.27 13.26 -9.09
C ARG A 72 7.45 12.23 -9.85
N ALA A 73 6.15 12.49 -10.04
CA ALA A 73 5.31 11.74 -10.97
C ALA A 73 5.93 11.72 -12.38
N GLY A 74 5.91 10.58 -13.03
CA GLY A 74 6.56 10.39 -14.33
C GLY A 74 8.05 10.06 -14.23
N THR A 75 8.59 9.78 -13.05
CA THR A 75 9.95 9.25 -12.90
C THR A 75 9.96 7.73 -12.76
N ARG A 76 11.13 7.12 -12.98
CA ARG A 76 11.28 5.65 -13.01
C ARG A 76 11.11 5.02 -11.64
N PHE A 77 10.59 3.80 -11.65
CA PHE A 77 10.78 2.89 -10.52
C PHE A 77 12.24 2.48 -10.41
N ASP A 78 12.73 2.40 -9.18
CA ASP A 78 14.01 1.80 -8.84
C ASP A 78 13.88 0.32 -8.50
N ARG A 79 14.99 -0.30 -8.01
CA ARG A 79 15.04 -1.72 -7.70
C ARG A 79 15.55 -1.97 -6.27
N ASN A 80 15.06 -3.06 -5.66
CA ASN A 80 15.63 -3.60 -4.42
C ASN A 80 16.47 -4.85 -4.66
N CYS A 81 16.44 -5.40 -5.86
CA CYS A 81 17.30 -6.49 -6.32
C CYS A 81 18.40 -5.95 -7.22
N PRO A 82 19.58 -6.63 -7.29
CA PRO A 82 20.68 -6.24 -8.19
C PRO A 82 20.20 -6.13 -9.63
N LEU A 83 20.56 -5.05 -10.33
CA LEU A 83 20.08 -4.81 -11.71
C LEU A 83 20.30 -6.01 -12.65
N PRO A 84 21.42 -6.75 -12.62
CA PRO A 84 21.59 -7.94 -13.47
C PRO A 84 20.59 -9.07 -13.20
N GLU A 85 19.90 -9.05 -12.06
CA GLU A 85 18.88 -10.04 -11.68
C GLU A 85 17.45 -9.59 -12.02
N THR A 86 17.28 -8.40 -12.60
CA THR A 86 15.97 -7.77 -12.82
C THR A 86 15.58 -7.66 -14.30
N TYR A 87 16.07 -8.56 -15.13
CA TYR A 87 15.58 -8.69 -16.50
C TYR A 87 14.20 -9.36 -16.53
N PRO A 88 13.30 -8.91 -17.42
CA PRO A 88 12.08 -9.64 -17.71
C PRO A 88 12.38 -11.09 -18.10
N GLU A 89 11.48 -11.98 -17.73
CA GLU A 89 11.54 -13.36 -18.20
C GLU A 89 11.38 -13.40 -19.74
N PRO A 90 12.11 -14.28 -20.45
CA PRO A 90 11.91 -14.48 -21.89
C PRO A 90 10.50 -14.93 -22.20
N GLU A 91 9.90 -14.39 -23.28
CA GLU A 91 8.51 -14.67 -23.65
C GLU A 91 8.29 -16.17 -23.94
N ASP A 92 9.23 -16.79 -24.64
CA ASP A 92 9.13 -18.18 -25.08
C ASP A 92 9.43 -19.21 -23.99
N ASP A 93 10.10 -18.84 -22.89
CA ASP A 93 10.57 -19.81 -21.89
C ASP A 93 10.07 -19.52 -20.46
N GLY A 94 9.99 -18.28 -20.05
CA GLY A 94 9.75 -17.94 -18.64
C GLY A 94 8.51 -17.12 -18.41
N LEU A 95 8.23 -16.14 -19.28
CA LEU A 95 7.18 -15.17 -19.09
C LEU A 95 5.79 -15.84 -19.00
N LEU A 96 5.50 -16.79 -19.89
CA LEU A 96 4.23 -17.48 -20.00
C LEU A 96 4.26 -18.94 -19.48
N SER A 97 5.39 -19.40 -18.93
CA SER A 97 5.55 -20.75 -18.40
C SER A 97 6.01 -20.76 -16.93
N PRO A 98 5.28 -21.50 -16.03
CA PRO A 98 3.92 -22.04 -16.25
C PRO A 98 2.93 -20.94 -16.59
N SER A 99 1.82 -21.29 -17.27
CA SER A 99 0.80 -20.28 -17.61
C SER A 99 0.36 -19.49 -16.39
N PRO A 100 0.40 -18.14 -16.41
CA PRO A 100 -0.09 -17.33 -15.30
C PRO A 100 -1.56 -17.61 -14.94
N ARG A 101 -2.39 -17.96 -15.96
CA ARG A 101 -3.77 -18.36 -15.74
C ARG A 101 -3.86 -19.69 -14.99
N GLU A 102 -2.98 -20.65 -15.31
CA GLU A 102 -2.94 -21.93 -14.61
C GLU A 102 -2.48 -21.76 -13.15
N VAL A 103 -1.47 -20.92 -12.91
CA VAL A 103 -1.05 -20.53 -11.55
C VAL A 103 -2.23 -19.93 -10.77
N SER A 104 -2.98 -19.01 -11.39
CA SER A 104 -4.18 -18.41 -10.79
C SER A 104 -5.23 -19.46 -10.44
N ARG A 105 -5.54 -20.37 -11.37
CA ARG A 105 -6.56 -21.41 -11.18
C ARG A 105 -6.16 -22.45 -10.14
N GLN A 106 -4.92 -22.90 -10.17
CA GLN A 106 -4.48 -24.02 -9.32
C GLN A 106 -4.04 -23.58 -7.93
N LEU A 107 -3.34 -22.46 -7.81
CA LEU A 107 -2.72 -22.07 -6.55
C LEU A 107 -3.40 -20.89 -5.85
N LEU A 108 -4.07 -20.00 -6.59
CA LEU A 108 -4.65 -18.80 -5.98
C LEU A 108 -6.13 -18.96 -5.65
N ARG A 109 -6.91 -19.59 -6.51
CA ARG A 109 -8.38 -19.76 -6.39
C ARG A 109 -8.81 -20.29 -5.02
N ARG A 110 -9.89 -19.74 -4.46
CA ARG A 110 -10.57 -20.26 -3.27
C ARG A 110 -11.17 -21.62 -3.55
N ARG A 111 -10.55 -22.69 -3.03
CA ARG A 111 -11.05 -24.07 -3.20
C ARG A 111 -11.86 -24.58 -2.03
N SER A 112 -11.49 -24.17 -0.81
CA SER A 112 -12.05 -24.65 0.45
C SER A 112 -12.91 -23.60 1.16
N GLY A 113 -13.41 -22.61 0.41
CA GLY A 113 -14.12 -21.46 0.95
C GLY A 113 -13.20 -20.34 1.46
N PHE A 114 -13.83 -19.29 1.95
CA PHE A 114 -13.16 -18.09 2.44
C PHE A 114 -12.39 -18.35 3.74
N ARG A 115 -11.10 -17.99 3.77
CA ARG A 115 -10.25 -18.00 4.97
C ARG A 115 -10.11 -16.58 5.50
N PRO A 116 -10.67 -16.23 6.68
CA PRO A 116 -10.59 -14.89 7.22
C PRO A 116 -9.25 -14.60 7.91
N ALA A 117 -8.74 -13.38 7.76
CA ALA A 117 -7.68 -12.82 8.60
C ALA A 117 -8.30 -12.26 9.88
N THR A 118 -8.51 -13.12 10.88
CA THR A 118 -9.30 -12.82 12.10
C THR A 118 -8.73 -11.71 12.98
N GLY A 119 -7.47 -11.32 12.80
CA GLY A 119 -6.83 -10.21 13.52
C GLY A 119 -7.09 -8.83 12.92
N LEU A 120 -7.69 -8.77 11.74
CA LEU A 120 -7.93 -7.54 10.97
C LEU A 120 -9.41 -7.37 10.66
N ASN A 121 -9.82 -6.14 10.42
CA ASN A 121 -11.10 -5.83 9.82
C ASN A 121 -10.94 -5.40 8.35
N LEU A 122 -12.06 -5.25 7.64
CA LEU A 122 -12.06 -4.96 6.22
C LEU A 122 -11.58 -3.52 5.90
N LEU A 123 -11.63 -2.59 6.87
CA LEU A 123 -11.01 -1.27 6.70
C LEU A 123 -9.49 -1.38 6.49
N ALA A 124 -8.84 -2.42 7.04
CA ALA A 124 -7.41 -2.63 6.81
C ALA A 124 -7.11 -2.97 5.33
N ALA A 125 -8.00 -3.70 4.66
CA ALA A 125 -7.90 -3.99 3.23
C ALA A 125 -8.14 -2.74 2.37
N ALA A 126 -9.19 -1.98 2.67
CA ALA A 126 -9.47 -0.72 1.99
C ALA A 126 -8.33 0.29 2.20
N TRP A 127 -7.77 0.37 3.41
CA TRP A 127 -6.68 1.28 3.77
C TRP A 127 -5.42 1.05 2.93
N ILE A 128 -5.01 -0.19 2.73
CA ILE A 128 -3.78 -0.43 1.97
C ILE A 128 -3.93 -0.06 0.50
N GLN A 129 -5.08 -0.34 -0.11
CA GLN A 129 -5.34 0.08 -1.48
C GLN A 129 -5.42 1.62 -1.57
N PHE A 130 -6.13 2.28 -0.66
CA PHE A 130 -6.18 3.74 -0.56
C PHE A 130 -4.77 4.35 -0.48
N GLN A 131 -3.85 3.75 0.27
CA GLN A 131 -2.47 4.21 0.34
C GLN A 131 -1.69 3.92 -0.94
N ASN A 132 -1.83 2.72 -1.52
CA ASN A 132 -1.12 2.31 -2.73
C ASN A 132 -1.44 3.22 -3.92
N HIS A 133 -2.66 3.70 -4.05
CA HIS A 133 -3.06 4.64 -5.10
C HIS A 133 -2.29 5.97 -5.07
N GLY A 134 -1.75 6.37 -3.92
CA GLY A 134 -0.87 7.52 -3.80
C GLY A 134 0.62 7.18 -3.81
N TRP A 135 0.99 5.93 -4.10
CA TRP A 135 2.39 5.49 -4.01
C TRP A 135 2.95 5.01 -5.34
N PHE A 136 2.15 4.29 -6.12
CA PHE A 136 2.60 3.76 -7.39
C PHE A 136 1.44 3.51 -8.35
N SER A 137 1.71 3.80 -9.61
CA SER A 137 0.86 3.44 -10.75
C SER A 137 1.73 3.35 -12.00
N HIS A 138 1.59 2.26 -12.74
CA HIS A 138 2.23 2.12 -14.06
C HIS A 138 1.39 2.76 -15.17
N GLY A 139 0.31 3.45 -14.81
CA GLY A 139 -0.62 4.04 -15.77
C GLY A 139 -1.35 3.00 -16.61
N ASP A 140 -1.94 3.47 -17.68
CA ASP A 140 -2.68 2.63 -18.61
C ASP A 140 -1.76 1.71 -19.42
N ASN A 141 -2.04 0.41 -19.37
CA ASN A 141 -1.37 -0.57 -20.23
C ASN A 141 -1.96 -0.49 -21.65
N LYS A 142 -1.43 0.42 -22.47
CA LYS A 142 -1.88 0.64 -23.84
C LYS A 142 -0.79 0.26 -24.82
N THR A 143 -0.73 -1.00 -25.16
CA THR A 143 0.16 -1.46 -26.24
C THR A 143 -0.65 -2.23 -27.26
N ASP A 144 -0.30 -2.08 -28.52
CA ASP A 144 -0.95 -2.74 -29.66
C ASP A 144 -0.61 -4.25 -29.75
N ARG A 145 0.28 -4.74 -28.86
CA ARG A 145 0.71 -6.14 -28.82
C ARG A 145 0.51 -6.72 -27.42
N PRO A 146 -0.70 -7.24 -27.10
CA PRO A 146 -0.95 -7.94 -25.85
C PRO A 146 -0.11 -9.21 -25.75
N LEU A 147 0.00 -9.75 -24.55
CA LEU A 147 0.54 -11.08 -24.29
C LEU A 147 -0.58 -12.10 -24.45
N ASP A 148 -0.28 -13.15 -25.20
CA ASP A 148 -1.19 -14.27 -25.44
C ASP A 148 -0.98 -15.35 -24.37
N VAL A 149 -1.70 -15.26 -23.25
CA VAL A 149 -1.55 -16.19 -22.14
C VAL A 149 -2.24 -17.51 -22.51
N PRO A 150 -1.50 -18.63 -22.55
CA PRO A 150 -2.06 -19.93 -22.92
C PRO A 150 -3.03 -20.44 -21.87
N LEU A 151 -4.14 -21.07 -22.33
CA LEU A 151 -5.17 -21.66 -21.51
C LEU A 151 -5.04 -23.18 -21.51
N ALA A 152 -5.31 -23.82 -20.39
CA ALA A 152 -5.43 -25.27 -20.30
C ALA A 152 -6.68 -25.77 -21.03
N ALA A 153 -6.69 -27.02 -21.42
CA ALA A 153 -7.88 -27.64 -22.01
C ALA A 153 -9.06 -27.60 -21.01
N GLY A 154 -10.19 -27.05 -21.47
CA GLY A 154 -11.39 -26.93 -20.63
C GLY A 154 -11.35 -25.72 -19.66
N ASP A 155 -10.46 -24.75 -19.87
CA ASP A 155 -10.55 -23.47 -19.17
C ASP A 155 -11.84 -22.73 -19.57
N ASP A 156 -12.52 -22.15 -18.59
CA ASP A 156 -13.79 -21.44 -18.73
C ASP A 156 -13.63 -19.96 -19.14
N TRP A 157 -12.40 -19.52 -19.46
CA TRP A 157 -12.13 -18.14 -19.87
C TRP A 157 -12.84 -17.80 -21.19
N PRO A 158 -13.50 -16.62 -21.29
CA PRO A 158 -14.36 -16.31 -22.45
C PRO A 158 -13.63 -16.26 -23.80
N GLN A 159 -12.31 -15.99 -23.79
CA GLN A 159 -11.51 -15.80 -24.99
C GLN A 159 -10.21 -16.62 -24.93
N CYS A 160 -9.92 -17.43 -25.96
CA CYS A 160 -8.67 -18.18 -26.07
C CYS A 160 -7.82 -17.62 -27.22
N PRO A 161 -6.55 -17.23 -26.97
CA PRO A 161 -5.86 -17.12 -25.67
C PRO A 161 -6.42 -16.00 -24.79
N MET A 162 -6.08 -16.00 -23.48
CA MET A 162 -6.36 -14.88 -22.60
C MET A 162 -5.40 -13.74 -22.94
N LEU A 163 -5.92 -12.59 -23.35
CA LEU A 163 -5.13 -11.43 -23.73
C LEU A 163 -4.80 -10.57 -22.52
N VAL A 164 -3.54 -10.24 -22.32
CA VAL A 164 -3.09 -9.31 -21.27
C VAL A 164 -2.26 -8.21 -21.91
N ARG A 165 -2.71 -6.96 -21.78
CA ARG A 165 -1.97 -5.81 -22.29
C ARG A 165 -0.64 -5.68 -21.56
N ARG A 166 0.43 -5.38 -22.30
CA ARG A 166 1.78 -5.21 -21.73
C ARG A 166 1.86 -3.96 -20.85
N THR A 167 2.78 -3.95 -19.91
CA THR A 167 3.13 -2.74 -19.18
C THR A 167 3.67 -1.69 -20.15
N ARG A 168 3.23 -0.44 -19.99
CA ARG A 168 3.76 0.67 -20.80
C ARG A 168 5.26 0.82 -20.53
N PRO A 169 6.12 0.79 -21.56
CA PRO A 169 7.55 1.00 -21.37
C PRO A 169 7.82 2.45 -20.95
N ASP A 170 8.99 2.66 -20.35
CA ASP A 170 9.51 4.00 -20.08
C ASP A 170 9.53 4.83 -21.37
N PRO A 171 8.95 6.06 -21.36
CA PRO A 171 8.96 6.93 -22.53
C PRO A 171 10.36 7.40 -22.93
N VAL A 172 11.34 7.36 -22.01
CA VAL A 172 12.73 7.70 -22.32
C VAL A 172 13.39 6.54 -23.07
N PRO A 173 13.87 6.76 -24.31
CA PRO A 173 14.51 5.70 -25.10
C PRO A 173 15.71 5.09 -24.38
N ARG A 174 15.81 3.77 -24.41
CA ARG A 174 16.96 3.04 -23.87
C ARG A 174 18.18 3.30 -24.75
N THR A 175 19.20 3.92 -24.19
CA THR A 175 20.51 4.08 -24.84
C THR A 175 21.43 2.89 -24.56
N ASP A 176 21.22 2.19 -23.43
CA ASP A 176 21.99 1.01 -23.03
C ASP A 176 21.09 -0.23 -22.98
N THR A 177 21.21 -1.09 -23.98
CA THR A 177 20.46 -2.35 -24.09
C THR A 177 21.02 -3.46 -23.20
N THR A 178 22.18 -3.25 -22.58
CA THR A 178 22.80 -4.21 -21.64
C THR A 178 22.21 -4.09 -20.23
N ARG A 179 21.23 -3.21 -20.00
CA ARG A 179 20.51 -3.04 -18.74
C ARG A 179 19.07 -3.54 -18.84
N PRO A 180 18.45 -3.93 -17.73
CA PRO A 180 17.03 -4.27 -17.74
C PRO A 180 16.18 -3.07 -18.15
N PRO A 181 14.99 -3.29 -18.74
CA PRO A 181 14.03 -2.23 -19.02
C PRO A 181 13.55 -1.58 -17.73
N THR A 182 13.15 -0.31 -17.86
CA THR A 182 12.61 0.50 -16.77
C THR A 182 11.16 0.86 -17.06
N TYR A 183 10.43 1.20 -15.99
CA TYR A 183 9.03 1.60 -16.06
C TYR A 183 8.83 2.90 -15.28
N GLU A 184 7.86 3.69 -15.71
CA GLU A 184 7.50 4.96 -15.13
C GLU A 184 6.46 4.78 -14.02
N ASN A 185 6.60 5.52 -12.93
CA ASN A 185 5.54 5.71 -11.95
C ASN A 185 4.77 6.98 -12.30
N THR A 186 3.52 6.85 -12.70
CA THR A 186 2.68 7.99 -13.14
C THR A 186 2.16 8.86 -11.99
N VAL A 187 2.33 8.42 -10.73
CA VAL A 187 1.99 9.19 -9.53
C VAL A 187 3.25 9.59 -8.77
N SER A 188 3.14 10.52 -7.83
CA SER A 188 4.23 10.89 -6.93
C SER A 188 4.74 9.68 -6.14
N HIS A 189 6.06 9.52 -6.02
CA HIS A 189 6.66 8.46 -5.20
C HIS A 189 6.59 8.78 -3.69
N TRP A 190 6.31 10.03 -3.34
CA TRP A 190 6.30 10.51 -1.97
C TRP A 190 5.04 10.07 -1.22
N TRP A 191 5.08 10.18 0.09
CA TRP A 191 3.91 9.93 0.93
C TRP A 191 3.15 11.24 1.17
N ASP A 192 2.60 11.79 0.13
CA ASP A 192 2.07 13.16 0.07
C ASP A 192 0.54 13.26 -0.02
N GLY A 193 -0.14 12.11 0.04
CA GLY A 193 -1.59 12.05 -0.06
C GLY A 193 -2.11 12.20 -1.48
N SER A 194 -1.28 11.95 -2.51
CA SER A 194 -1.67 12.11 -3.91
C SER A 194 -2.89 11.29 -4.32
N GLN A 195 -3.19 10.17 -3.66
CA GLN A 195 -4.47 9.47 -3.86
C GLN A 195 -5.68 10.37 -3.62
N LEU A 196 -5.58 11.28 -2.64
CA LEU A 196 -6.65 12.22 -2.30
C LEU A 196 -6.57 13.52 -3.09
N TYR A 197 -5.33 14.02 -3.35
CA TYR A 197 -5.09 15.35 -3.92
C TYR A 197 -4.73 15.35 -5.40
N GLY A 198 -4.44 14.20 -6.00
CA GLY A 198 -3.91 14.06 -7.35
C GLY A 198 -2.39 14.27 -7.42
N SER A 199 -1.83 13.91 -8.59
CA SER A 199 -0.42 14.10 -8.93
C SER A 199 -0.22 15.13 -10.05
N SER A 200 -1.19 16.00 -10.27
CA SER A 200 -1.13 17.15 -11.18
C SER A 200 -1.88 18.35 -10.61
N GLU A 201 -1.50 19.54 -11.04
CA GLU A 201 -2.16 20.78 -10.63
C GLU A 201 -3.62 20.82 -11.09
N GLU A 202 -3.89 20.38 -12.32
CA GLU A 202 -5.24 20.31 -12.89
C GLU A 202 -6.16 19.45 -12.04
N ARG A 203 -5.74 18.22 -11.73
CA ARG A 203 -6.51 17.29 -10.90
C ARG A 203 -6.73 17.86 -9.50
N CYS A 204 -5.69 18.43 -8.89
CA CYS A 204 -5.80 19.02 -7.56
C CYS A 204 -6.78 20.20 -7.53
N ARG A 205 -6.77 21.07 -8.55
CA ARG A 205 -7.72 22.19 -8.65
C ARG A 205 -9.17 21.73 -8.81
N ALA A 206 -9.40 20.67 -9.59
CA ALA A 206 -10.75 20.11 -9.78
C ALA A 206 -11.37 19.59 -8.47
N LEU A 207 -10.56 19.22 -7.49
CA LEU A 207 -10.99 18.70 -6.18
C LEU A 207 -11.32 19.80 -5.15
N ARG A 208 -10.98 21.06 -5.42
CA ARG A 208 -11.07 22.16 -4.46
C ARG A 208 -12.32 23.01 -4.65
N THR A 209 -12.80 23.61 -3.57
CA THR A 209 -13.83 24.64 -3.63
C THR A 209 -13.30 25.99 -4.10
N GLY A 210 -12.00 26.26 -3.95
CA GLY A 210 -11.38 27.58 -4.11
C GLY A 210 -11.63 28.52 -2.93
N GLU A 211 -12.22 28.03 -1.85
CA GLU A 211 -12.56 28.83 -0.68
C GLU A 211 -12.08 28.16 0.60
N ARG A 212 -11.38 28.94 1.45
CA ARG A 212 -10.91 28.52 2.79
C ARG A 212 -10.05 27.25 2.80
N GLY A 213 -9.40 26.94 1.68
CA GLY A 213 -8.54 25.77 1.51
C GLY A 213 -9.28 24.43 1.40
N LYS A 214 -10.59 24.43 1.27
CA LYS A 214 -11.40 23.20 1.39
C LYS A 214 -11.46 22.38 0.11
N LEU A 215 -11.55 21.07 0.29
CA LEU A 215 -11.95 20.11 -0.75
C LEU A 215 -13.46 20.15 -0.93
N ALA A 216 -13.91 19.96 -2.17
CA ALA A 216 -15.32 19.96 -2.54
C ALA A 216 -16.03 18.73 -1.94
N LEU A 217 -17.15 18.98 -1.26
CA LEU A 217 -18.06 17.96 -0.76
C LEU A 217 -19.49 18.42 -1.03
N THR A 218 -20.33 17.51 -1.50
CA THR A 218 -21.77 17.72 -1.69
C THR A 218 -22.51 16.79 -0.73
N ASP A 219 -23.33 17.34 0.16
CA ASP A 219 -24.06 16.59 1.20
C ASP A 219 -23.13 15.66 2.04
N GLY A 220 -21.91 16.14 2.33
CA GLY A 220 -20.91 15.40 3.11
C GLY A 220 -20.24 14.26 2.36
N ARG A 221 -20.34 14.21 1.04
CA ARG A 221 -19.72 13.20 0.14
C ARG A 221 -18.89 13.89 -0.94
N LEU A 222 -17.97 13.14 -1.53
CA LEU A 222 -17.22 13.61 -2.69
C LEU A 222 -18.16 13.83 -3.89
N PRO A 223 -17.88 14.80 -4.76
CA PRO A 223 -18.59 14.98 -6.03
C PRO A 223 -18.49 13.74 -6.91
N ASP A 224 -19.39 13.62 -7.88
CA ASP A 224 -19.32 12.61 -8.92
C ASP A 224 -18.19 12.93 -9.91
N GLU A 225 -17.54 11.88 -10.46
CA GLU A 225 -16.53 12.06 -11.51
C GLU A 225 -17.16 12.62 -12.78
N THR A 226 -16.54 13.64 -13.35
CA THR A 226 -17.05 14.34 -14.52
C THR A 226 -16.55 13.77 -15.85
N ALA A 227 -15.55 12.89 -15.80
CA ALA A 227 -15.01 12.25 -17.00
C ALA A 227 -16.07 11.36 -17.67
N PRO A 228 -16.20 11.37 -19.02
CA PRO A 228 -17.18 10.58 -19.73
C PRO A 228 -17.11 9.08 -19.39
N GLY A 229 -18.25 8.49 -19.05
CA GLY A 229 -18.35 7.06 -18.71
C GLY A 229 -17.92 6.68 -17.30
N LEU A 230 -17.58 7.65 -16.44
CA LEU A 230 -17.17 7.42 -15.06
C LEU A 230 -18.17 7.94 -14.01
N SER A 231 -19.35 8.41 -14.44
CA SER A 231 -20.43 8.75 -13.50
C SER A 231 -20.80 7.52 -12.65
N GLY A 232 -20.90 7.71 -11.33
CA GLY A 232 -21.03 6.62 -10.36
C GLY A 232 -19.74 6.33 -9.58
N ILE A 233 -18.64 7.00 -9.96
CA ILE A 233 -17.35 6.98 -9.23
C ILE A 233 -17.12 8.35 -8.60
N ASP A 234 -16.56 8.38 -7.38
CA ASP A 234 -16.25 9.65 -6.73
C ASP A 234 -15.06 10.36 -7.40
N LEU A 235 -15.16 11.68 -7.53
CA LEU A 235 -14.07 12.55 -7.95
C LEU A 235 -12.99 12.60 -6.85
N THR A 236 -11.85 11.96 -7.11
CA THR A 236 -10.71 11.87 -6.18
C THR A 236 -9.39 12.15 -6.87
N GLY A 237 -8.30 12.20 -6.14
CA GLY A 237 -6.96 12.35 -6.72
C GLY A 237 -6.57 11.20 -7.65
N PHE A 238 -6.98 9.98 -7.30
CA PHE A 238 -6.78 8.77 -8.09
C PHE A 238 -7.94 7.81 -7.85
N ASN A 239 -8.67 7.45 -8.88
CA ASN A 239 -9.91 6.66 -8.79
C ASN A 239 -9.95 5.39 -9.67
N ASP A 240 -8.80 4.88 -10.11
CA ASP A 240 -8.72 3.59 -10.78
C ASP A 240 -9.08 2.45 -9.81
N ASN A 241 -9.63 1.34 -10.36
CA ASN A 241 -10.05 0.19 -9.56
C ASN A 241 -10.90 0.56 -8.34
N TYR A 242 -11.84 1.46 -8.54
CA TYR A 242 -12.62 2.11 -7.49
C TYR A 242 -13.73 1.20 -6.96
N TRP A 243 -13.96 1.24 -5.65
CA TRP A 243 -15.02 0.50 -4.98
C TRP A 243 -15.39 1.16 -3.65
N VAL A 244 -16.45 0.70 -3.00
CA VAL A 244 -16.99 1.28 -1.75
C VAL A 244 -15.92 1.48 -0.68
N GLY A 245 -14.97 0.54 -0.51
CA GLY A 245 -13.89 0.69 0.48
C GLY A 245 -13.02 1.92 0.25
N LEU A 246 -12.77 2.29 -1.01
CA LEU A 246 -12.08 3.53 -1.35
C LEU A 246 -12.97 4.75 -1.14
N SER A 247 -14.23 4.70 -1.56
CA SER A 247 -15.20 5.79 -1.35
C SER A 247 -15.30 6.20 0.12
N LEU A 248 -15.37 5.21 1.03
CA LEU A 248 -15.38 5.44 2.47
C LEU A 248 -14.16 6.22 2.96
N LEU A 249 -12.94 5.80 2.55
CA LEU A 249 -11.71 6.43 3.01
C LEU A 249 -11.44 7.78 2.36
N HIS A 250 -11.69 7.91 1.06
CA HIS A 250 -11.56 9.20 0.37
C HIS A 250 -12.50 10.25 0.97
N THR A 251 -13.77 9.89 1.20
CA THR A 251 -14.74 10.79 1.84
C THR A 251 -14.30 11.16 3.26
N LEU A 252 -13.85 10.16 4.05
CA LEU A 252 -13.41 10.37 5.41
C LEU A 252 -12.22 11.34 5.51
N PHE A 253 -11.20 11.15 4.66
CA PHE A 253 -10.01 12.00 4.67
C PHE A 253 -10.18 13.33 3.93
N ALA A 254 -11.17 13.48 3.06
CA ALA A 254 -11.60 14.78 2.55
C ALA A 254 -12.29 15.61 3.64
N LYS A 255 -13.18 14.99 4.44
CA LYS A 255 -13.77 15.63 5.63
C LYS A 255 -12.69 16.02 6.65
N GLU A 256 -11.70 15.14 6.86
CA GLU A 256 -10.58 15.40 7.78
C GLU A 256 -9.77 16.60 7.31
N HIS A 257 -9.43 16.68 6.01
CA HIS A 257 -8.77 17.85 5.44
C HIS A 257 -9.55 19.14 5.70
N ASN A 258 -10.86 19.12 5.49
CA ASN A 258 -11.72 20.29 5.71
C ASN A 258 -11.78 20.70 7.18
N ALA A 259 -11.79 19.75 8.12
CA ALA A 259 -11.73 20.02 9.55
C ALA A 259 -10.37 20.62 9.96
N ILE A 260 -9.28 20.15 9.35
CA ILE A 260 -7.94 20.75 9.54
C ILE A 260 -7.92 22.19 9.02
N CYS A 261 -8.51 22.47 7.84
CA CYS A 261 -8.64 23.83 7.33
C CYS A 261 -9.37 24.75 8.32
N ASP A 262 -10.48 24.29 8.87
CA ASP A 262 -11.25 25.09 9.86
C ASP A 262 -10.44 25.36 11.12
N ARG A 263 -9.71 24.37 11.63
CA ARG A 263 -8.82 24.54 12.80
C ARG A 263 -7.69 25.53 12.56
N ILE A 264 -7.05 25.47 11.39
CA ILE A 264 -5.94 26.37 11.01
C ILE A 264 -6.50 27.77 10.77
N ALA A 265 -7.61 27.92 10.03
CA ALA A 265 -8.23 29.20 9.76
C ALA A 265 -8.69 29.94 11.03
N ALA A 266 -9.14 29.21 12.05
CA ALA A 266 -9.49 29.80 13.35
C ALA A 266 -8.28 30.40 14.08
N ALA A 267 -7.10 29.80 13.93
CA ALA A 267 -5.85 30.32 14.51
C ALA A 267 -5.18 31.40 13.63
N HIS A 268 -5.44 31.36 12.33
CA HIS A 268 -4.81 32.25 11.32
C HIS A 268 -5.88 32.88 10.40
N PRO A 269 -6.73 33.78 10.94
CA PRO A 269 -7.92 34.29 10.22
C PRO A 269 -7.60 35.14 8.98
N THR A 270 -6.36 35.57 8.81
CA THR A 270 -5.90 36.39 7.66
C THR A 270 -5.32 35.54 6.51
N TRP A 271 -5.23 34.21 6.69
CA TRP A 271 -4.67 33.35 5.64
C TRP A 271 -5.65 33.16 4.49
N GLY A 272 -5.13 33.30 3.25
CA GLY A 272 -5.89 33.01 2.04
C GLY A 272 -6.06 31.52 1.77
N ASP A 273 -6.90 31.21 0.80
CA ASP A 273 -7.29 29.87 0.39
C ASP A 273 -6.10 28.92 0.15
N GLU A 274 -5.14 29.35 -0.67
CA GLU A 274 -3.98 28.52 -1.04
C GLU A 274 -3.14 28.13 0.18
N ARG A 275 -2.86 29.08 1.07
CA ARG A 275 -2.05 28.81 2.27
C ARG A 275 -2.75 27.86 3.23
N LEU A 276 -4.06 28.02 3.41
CA LEU A 276 -4.88 27.12 4.22
C LEU A 276 -4.88 25.69 3.63
N PHE A 277 -5.11 25.58 2.31
CA PHE A 277 -5.09 24.32 1.61
C PHE A 277 -3.76 23.57 1.74
N GLN A 278 -2.65 24.24 1.42
CA GLN A 278 -1.34 23.62 1.42
C GLN A 278 -0.90 23.19 2.83
N THR A 279 -1.23 23.98 3.85
CA THR A 279 -0.94 23.61 5.24
C THR A 279 -1.80 22.44 5.69
N ALA A 280 -3.10 22.44 5.37
CA ALA A 280 -3.99 21.32 5.68
C ALA A 280 -3.59 20.04 4.96
N ARG A 281 -3.13 20.13 3.70
CA ARG A 281 -2.59 19.01 2.93
C ARG A 281 -1.37 18.38 3.63
N LEU A 282 -0.43 19.20 4.11
CA LEU A 282 0.73 18.73 4.88
C LEU A 282 0.30 17.97 6.13
N VAL A 283 -0.61 18.56 6.91
CA VAL A 283 -1.09 17.97 8.17
C VAL A 283 -1.83 16.66 7.90
N ASN A 284 -2.74 16.63 6.92
CA ASN A 284 -3.52 15.44 6.60
C ASN A 284 -2.64 14.30 6.05
N ALA A 285 -1.66 14.60 5.19
CA ALA A 285 -0.68 13.61 4.74
C ALA A 285 0.13 13.03 5.91
N ALA A 286 0.53 13.86 6.88
CA ALA A 286 1.23 13.40 8.08
C ALA A 286 0.34 12.57 9.01
N VAL A 287 -0.94 12.89 9.14
CA VAL A 287 -1.93 12.07 9.87
C VAL A 287 -2.04 10.68 9.22
N MET A 288 -2.21 10.61 7.88
CA MET A 288 -2.27 9.34 7.16
C MET A 288 -0.97 8.52 7.33
N ALA A 289 0.20 9.15 7.20
CA ALA A 289 1.49 8.48 7.38
C ALA A 289 1.68 7.96 8.82
N LYS A 290 1.26 8.73 9.82
CA LYS A 290 1.27 8.31 11.23
C LYS A 290 0.34 7.11 11.46
N ILE A 291 -0.93 7.19 11.04
CA ILE A 291 -1.91 6.11 11.18
C ILE A 291 -1.37 4.82 10.54
N HIS A 292 -0.82 4.91 9.33
CA HIS A 292 -0.22 3.74 8.68
C HIS A 292 0.95 3.17 9.49
N THR A 293 1.83 4.03 10.00
CA THR A 293 3.04 3.59 10.72
C THR A 293 2.72 2.98 12.09
N VAL A 294 1.82 3.59 12.87
CA VAL A 294 1.63 3.20 14.28
C VAL A 294 0.34 2.43 14.56
N GLU A 295 -0.57 2.30 13.58
CA GLU A 295 -1.82 1.58 13.74
C GLU A 295 -1.98 0.47 12.70
N TRP A 296 -1.96 0.78 11.39
CA TRP A 296 -2.16 -0.23 10.34
C TRP A 296 -1.02 -1.26 10.30
N THR A 297 0.22 -0.79 10.22
CA THR A 297 1.39 -1.70 10.16
C THR A 297 1.47 -2.62 11.40
N PRO A 298 1.33 -2.13 12.65
CA PRO A 298 1.25 -3.01 13.81
C PRO A 298 0.02 -3.93 13.83
N GLY A 299 -1.02 -3.63 13.09
CA GLY A 299 -2.18 -4.51 12.89
C GLY A 299 -1.84 -5.70 11.99
N ILE A 300 -1.23 -5.44 10.83
CA ILE A 300 -0.93 -6.47 9.83
C ILE A 300 0.33 -7.30 10.16
N VAL A 301 1.27 -6.76 10.93
CA VAL A 301 2.45 -7.46 11.46
C VAL A 301 2.42 -7.48 13.00
N ALA A 302 1.39 -8.11 13.54
CA ALA A 302 1.00 -8.04 14.96
C ALA A 302 1.93 -8.83 15.92
N HIS A 303 3.24 -8.59 15.81
CA HIS A 303 4.27 -9.13 16.70
C HIS A 303 4.73 -8.06 17.71
N PRO A 304 5.01 -8.38 18.99
CA PRO A 304 5.41 -7.39 19.98
C PRO A 304 6.62 -6.53 19.57
N VAL A 305 7.61 -7.14 18.95
CA VAL A 305 8.84 -6.46 18.50
C VAL A 305 8.53 -5.45 17.38
N THR A 306 7.71 -5.84 16.41
CA THR A 306 7.33 -4.94 15.29
C THR A 306 6.46 -3.79 15.76
N ARG A 307 5.52 -4.04 16.70
CA ARG A 307 4.73 -2.97 17.32
C ARG A 307 5.62 -1.92 17.99
N ALA A 308 6.60 -2.37 18.77
CA ALA A 308 7.55 -1.47 19.40
C ALA A 308 8.43 -0.75 18.36
N ALA A 309 8.93 -1.46 17.35
CA ALA A 309 9.74 -0.85 16.28
C ALA A 309 8.96 0.22 15.50
N MET A 310 7.68 -0.01 15.16
CA MET A 310 6.85 0.97 14.47
C MET A 310 6.55 2.19 15.34
N HIS A 311 6.25 1.98 16.62
CA HIS A 311 6.12 3.08 17.56
C HIS A 311 7.43 3.90 17.68
N MET A 312 8.57 3.23 17.75
CA MET A 312 9.89 3.88 17.79
C MET A 312 10.20 4.65 16.50
N ASN A 313 9.79 4.16 15.32
CA ASN A 313 9.98 4.86 14.07
C ASN A 313 9.30 6.23 14.05
N TRP A 314 8.11 6.35 14.64
CA TRP A 314 7.39 7.62 14.70
C TRP A 314 7.76 8.46 15.93
N TYR A 315 7.73 7.87 17.11
CA TYR A 315 7.88 8.61 18.38
C TYR A 315 9.26 8.54 19.02
N GLY A 316 10.11 7.58 18.61
CA GLY A 316 11.32 7.23 19.35
C GLY A 316 11.03 6.51 20.67
N VAL A 317 12.07 6.24 21.43
CA VAL A 317 11.95 5.62 22.77
C VAL A 317 11.78 6.63 23.89
N LEU A 318 12.13 7.90 23.68
CA LEU A 318 12.00 8.93 24.70
C LEU A 318 10.54 9.34 24.92
N PRO A 319 10.07 9.41 26.18
CA PRO A 319 8.73 9.91 26.48
C PRO A 319 8.51 11.31 25.93
N ALA A 320 7.29 11.59 25.45
CA ALA A 320 6.93 12.88 24.86
C ALA A 320 7.26 14.09 25.75
N ARG A 321 7.09 13.94 27.09
CA ARG A 321 7.45 14.98 28.07
C ARG A 321 8.93 15.29 28.07
N VAL A 322 9.78 14.25 27.95
CA VAL A 322 11.24 14.39 27.90
C VAL A 322 11.64 15.05 26.59
N ARG A 323 11.12 14.58 25.45
CA ARG A 323 11.39 15.13 24.12
C ARG A 323 11.07 16.62 24.04
N ARG A 324 9.93 17.05 24.58
CA ARG A 324 9.53 18.46 24.63
C ARG A 324 10.47 19.33 25.48
N ARG A 325 11.06 18.76 26.53
CA ARG A 325 11.93 19.50 27.46
C ARG A 325 13.39 19.59 26.98
N VAL A 326 13.88 18.54 26.35
CA VAL A 326 15.30 18.39 25.96
C VAL A 326 15.51 18.86 24.51
N GLY A 327 14.46 18.90 23.70
CA GLY A 327 14.57 19.08 22.26
C GLY A 327 15.22 17.88 21.57
N ARG A 328 15.34 17.92 20.26
CA ARG A 328 16.09 16.91 19.50
C ARG A 328 17.57 17.30 19.49
N PHE A 329 18.43 16.39 19.91
CA PHE A 329 19.87 16.51 19.75
C PHE A 329 20.39 15.30 18.96
N GLY A 330 21.19 15.58 17.92
CA GLY A 330 21.76 14.56 17.04
C GLY A 330 20.77 13.86 16.11
N SER A 331 21.27 12.90 15.33
CA SER A 331 20.52 12.16 14.31
C SER A 331 19.80 10.89 14.81
N GLY A 332 19.74 10.70 16.11
CA GLY A 332 19.27 9.45 16.74
C GLY A 332 17.80 9.12 16.50
N GLU A 333 17.47 8.49 15.36
CA GLU A 333 16.12 8.02 15.03
C GLU A 333 15.51 7.14 16.13
N ALA A 334 16.32 6.27 16.75
CA ALA A 334 15.84 5.40 17.81
C ALA A 334 15.36 6.18 19.04
N LEU A 335 16.01 7.30 19.37
CA LEU A 335 15.67 8.11 20.55
C LEU A 335 14.46 9.03 20.31
N PHE A 336 14.39 9.65 19.14
CA PHE A 336 13.46 10.76 18.87
C PHE A 336 12.43 10.44 17.78
N GLY A 337 12.51 9.29 17.12
CA GLY A 337 11.72 8.95 15.93
C GLY A 337 12.29 9.56 14.64
N ILE A 338 11.68 9.21 13.51
CA ILE A 338 12.04 9.75 12.18
C ILE A 338 11.53 11.20 12.03
N PRO A 339 10.28 11.54 12.40
CA PRO A 339 9.78 12.91 12.22
C PRO A 339 10.68 13.95 12.88
N GLY A 340 11.05 14.98 12.10
CA GLY A 340 11.96 16.04 12.54
C GLY A 340 13.45 15.67 12.56
N SER A 341 13.85 14.48 12.07
CA SER A 341 15.27 14.09 11.91
C SER A 341 15.86 14.70 10.62
N PRO A 342 17.20 14.71 10.44
CA PRO A 342 17.79 15.05 9.15
C PRO A 342 17.27 14.15 8.02
N THR A 343 17.06 14.72 6.82
CA THR A 343 16.71 13.95 5.62
C THR A 343 17.86 13.04 5.20
N ASP A 344 17.55 11.80 4.77
CA ASP A 344 18.55 10.83 4.34
C ASP A 344 17.92 9.84 3.36
N HIS A 345 18.49 9.73 2.16
CA HIS A 345 18.05 8.79 1.12
C HIS A 345 18.80 7.45 1.16
N HIS A 346 19.72 7.31 2.12
CA HIS A 346 20.65 6.19 2.28
C HIS A 346 21.63 6.05 1.10
N SER A 347 21.72 4.88 0.47
CA SER A 347 22.73 4.60 -0.56
C SER A 347 22.32 5.00 -1.98
N ALA A 348 21.07 5.43 -2.21
CA ALA A 348 20.56 5.78 -3.55
C ALA A 348 19.53 6.92 -3.47
N PRO A 349 19.31 7.68 -4.56
CA PRO A 349 18.21 8.62 -4.66
C PRO A 349 16.88 7.96 -4.30
N TYR A 350 15.93 8.74 -3.77
CA TYR A 350 14.65 8.17 -3.36
C TYR A 350 13.73 7.92 -4.56
N SER A 351 13.24 6.69 -4.64
CA SER A 351 12.19 6.26 -5.57
C SER A 351 11.43 5.07 -4.98
N MET A 352 10.24 4.79 -5.49
CA MET A 352 9.54 3.53 -5.29
C MET A 352 10.20 2.45 -6.15
N THR A 353 10.01 1.17 -5.77
CA THR A 353 10.68 0.04 -6.44
C THR A 353 9.68 -0.97 -6.95
N GLU A 354 10.00 -1.68 -8.03
CA GLU A 354 9.14 -2.74 -8.60
C GLU A 354 8.90 -3.86 -7.59
N GLU A 355 9.92 -4.22 -6.82
CA GLU A 355 9.80 -5.26 -5.79
C GLU A 355 8.87 -4.84 -4.65
N PHE A 356 8.81 -3.54 -4.33
CA PHE A 356 7.85 -3.02 -3.37
C PHE A 356 6.42 -3.14 -3.91
N VAL A 357 6.19 -2.84 -5.19
CA VAL A 357 4.89 -3.07 -5.85
C VAL A 357 4.49 -4.54 -5.76
N ALA A 358 5.41 -5.47 -6.08
CA ALA A 358 5.16 -6.91 -5.98
C ALA A 358 4.79 -7.36 -4.56
N ALA A 359 5.46 -6.84 -3.52
CA ALA A 359 5.17 -7.18 -2.13
C ALA A 359 3.82 -6.66 -1.63
N TYR A 360 3.25 -5.65 -2.29
CA TYR A 360 1.94 -5.08 -1.95
C TYR A 360 0.77 -5.64 -2.77
N ARG A 361 0.96 -6.72 -3.49
CA ARG A 361 -0.12 -7.49 -4.12
C ARG A 361 -0.87 -8.28 -3.05
N LEU A 362 -1.80 -7.64 -2.35
CA LEU A 362 -2.51 -8.19 -1.19
C LEU A 362 -3.99 -8.48 -1.51
N HIS A 363 -4.29 -8.84 -2.76
CA HIS A 363 -5.65 -9.07 -3.25
C HIS A 363 -6.45 -10.15 -2.48
N PRO A 364 -5.84 -11.18 -1.83
CA PRO A 364 -6.61 -12.08 -0.96
C PRO A 364 -7.36 -11.39 0.17
N LEU A 365 -6.97 -10.16 0.56
CA LEU A 365 -7.72 -9.35 1.55
C LEU A 365 -9.16 -9.02 1.09
N ILE A 366 -9.44 -9.00 -0.22
CA ILE A 366 -10.76 -8.71 -0.77
C ILE A 366 -11.70 -9.91 -0.60
N ARG A 367 -12.98 -9.64 -0.42
CA ARG A 367 -14.03 -10.64 -0.26
C ARG A 367 -14.86 -10.76 -1.53
N ASP A 368 -15.46 -11.92 -1.76
CA ASP A 368 -16.48 -12.09 -2.80
C ASP A 368 -17.85 -11.58 -2.33
N GLU A 369 -18.15 -11.77 -1.02
CA GLU A 369 -19.42 -11.41 -0.42
C GLU A 369 -19.25 -10.46 0.78
N TYR A 370 -20.18 -9.54 0.92
CA TYR A 370 -20.23 -8.52 1.96
C TYR A 370 -21.56 -8.55 2.70
N ALA A 371 -21.50 -8.54 4.03
CA ALA A 371 -22.66 -8.45 4.90
C ALA A 371 -22.78 -7.00 5.41
N VAL A 372 -23.75 -6.26 4.92
CA VAL A 372 -24.03 -4.90 5.40
C VAL A 372 -24.87 -4.97 6.64
N HIS A 373 -24.42 -4.34 7.72
CA HIS A 373 -25.08 -4.30 9.03
C HIS A 373 -25.43 -2.87 9.42
N SER A 374 -26.54 -2.68 10.08
CA SER A 374 -26.91 -1.38 10.64
C SER A 374 -26.00 -1.01 11.82
N HIS A 375 -25.36 0.14 11.76
CA HIS A 375 -24.54 0.68 12.85
C HIS A 375 -25.37 0.99 14.12
N ARG A 376 -26.68 1.12 14.01
CA ARG A 376 -27.58 1.41 15.15
C ARG A 376 -27.93 0.16 15.93
N THR A 377 -28.19 -0.94 15.23
CA THR A 377 -28.77 -2.14 15.85
C THR A 377 -27.86 -3.37 15.74
N GLY A 378 -26.85 -3.35 14.87
CA GLY A 378 -26.04 -4.51 14.53
C GLY A 378 -26.78 -5.53 13.64
N ALA A 379 -28.05 -5.30 13.31
CA ALA A 379 -28.82 -6.21 12.47
C ALA A 379 -28.25 -6.27 11.04
N LEU A 380 -28.30 -7.45 10.44
CA LEU A 380 -27.99 -7.61 9.02
C LEU A 380 -29.03 -6.86 8.19
N VAL A 381 -28.58 -5.95 7.35
CA VAL A 381 -29.41 -5.23 6.38
C VAL A 381 -29.50 -6.01 5.09
N GLU A 382 -28.35 -6.43 4.54
CA GLU A 382 -28.28 -7.13 3.26
C GLU A 382 -26.96 -7.89 3.11
N ARG A 383 -26.95 -8.92 2.25
CA ARG A 383 -25.75 -9.53 1.71
C ARG A 383 -25.63 -9.16 0.23
N THR A 384 -24.47 -8.73 -0.19
CA THR A 384 -24.22 -8.28 -1.56
C THR A 384 -22.87 -8.79 -2.06
N GLY A 385 -22.71 -8.90 -3.38
CA GLY A 385 -21.46 -9.27 -4.04
C GLY A 385 -20.49 -8.09 -4.18
N PHE A 386 -19.25 -8.38 -4.57
CA PHE A 386 -18.26 -7.34 -4.88
C PHE A 386 -18.70 -6.47 -6.06
N ASP A 387 -19.34 -7.05 -7.07
CA ASP A 387 -19.79 -6.35 -8.27
C ASP A 387 -20.79 -5.23 -7.99
N ASP A 388 -21.61 -5.40 -6.94
CA ASP A 388 -22.56 -4.36 -6.49
C ASP A 388 -21.90 -3.23 -5.69
N LEU A 389 -20.59 -3.33 -5.41
CA LEU A 389 -19.82 -2.41 -4.57
C LEU A 389 -18.64 -1.78 -5.31
N GLN A 390 -18.42 -2.10 -6.57
CA GLN A 390 -17.26 -1.64 -7.34
C GLN A 390 -17.66 -0.80 -8.56
N ALA A 391 -16.69 -0.08 -9.11
CA ALA A 391 -16.82 0.73 -10.32
C ALA A 391 -18.04 1.66 -10.25
N LEU A 392 -18.89 1.66 -11.26
CA LEU A 392 -20.08 2.53 -11.34
C LEU A 392 -21.15 2.20 -10.30
N ALA A 393 -21.11 1.03 -9.67
CA ALA A 393 -22.02 0.64 -8.60
C ALA A 393 -21.64 1.27 -7.23
N THR A 394 -20.47 1.89 -7.12
CA THR A 394 -19.96 2.42 -5.84
C THR A 394 -20.88 3.48 -5.24
N ARG A 395 -21.22 4.53 -5.98
CA ARG A 395 -22.09 5.60 -5.47
C ARG A 395 -23.53 5.11 -5.21
N PRO A 396 -24.18 4.35 -6.09
CA PRO A 396 -25.45 3.70 -5.78
C PRO A 396 -25.45 2.88 -4.50
N ALA A 397 -24.37 2.12 -4.23
CA ALA A 397 -24.25 1.36 -2.99
C ALA A 397 -24.14 2.27 -1.75
N VAL A 398 -23.36 3.36 -1.84
CA VAL A 398 -23.29 4.36 -0.75
C VAL A 398 -24.61 5.07 -0.54
N ASP A 399 -25.38 5.36 -1.60
CA ASP A 399 -26.73 5.93 -1.49
C ASP A 399 -27.70 4.97 -0.79
N LYS A 400 -27.61 3.69 -1.13
CA LYS A 400 -28.49 2.64 -0.59
C LYS A 400 -28.24 2.37 0.88
N PHE A 401 -26.99 2.24 1.31
CA PHE A 401 -26.63 1.76 2.63
C PHE A 401 -26.22 2.89 3.60
N GLY A 402 -25.72 4.00 3.09
CA GLY A 402 -25.16 5.09 3.88
C GLY A 402 -23.75 4.82 4.41
N LEU A 403 -22.97 5.89 4.58
CA LEU A 403 -21.55 5.80 4.99
C LEU A 403 -21.38 5.12 6.36
N SER A 404 -22.25 5.39 7.33
CA SER A 404 -22.10 4.88 8.69
C SER A 404 -22.36 3.38 8.80
N ASP A 405 -23.36 2.84 8.07
CA ASP A 405 -23.61 1.40 8.01
C ASP A 405 -22.49 0.66 7.27
N LEU A 406 -21.96 1.25 6.20
CA LEU A 406 -20.82 0.70 5.47
C LEU A 406 -19.54 0.73 6.31
N LEU A 407 -19.20 1.85 6.97
CA LEU A 407 -18.04 1.94 7.86
C LEU A 407 -18.13 0.94 9.01
N TYR A 408 -19.30 0.83 9.62
CA TYR A 408 -19.55 -0.16 10.68
C TYR A 408 -19.36 -1.60 10.15
N SER A 409 -19.94 -1.90 8.99
CA SER A 409 -19.83 -3.22 8.37
C SER A 409 -18.39 -3.59 8.04
N PHE A 410 -17.61 -2.65 7.52
CA PHE A 410 -16.19 -2.83 7.28
C PHE A 410 -15.38 -3.01 8.58
N GLY A 411 -15.80 -2.33 9.66
CA GLY A 411 -15.20 -2.48 10.98
C GLY A 411 -15.42 -3.84 11.64
N VAL A 412 -16.56 -4.48 11.38
CA VAL A 412 -16.93 -5.78 12.01
C VAL A 412 -16.60 -6.99 11.13
N MET A 413 -16.43 -6.83 9.80
CA MET A 413 -16.06 -7.91 8.89
C MET A 413 -14.55 -8.12 8.83
N ASN A 414 -14.12 -9.38 8.77
CA ASN A 414 -12.73 -9.70 8.49
C ASN A 414 -12.44 -9.70 6.99
N PRO A 415 -11.26 -9.23 6.55
CA PRO A 415 -10.75 -9.45 5.20
C PRO A 415 -10.30 -10.91 5.03
N GLY A 416 -9.95 -11.30 3.81
CA GLY A 416 -9.34 -12.60 3.56
C GLY A 416 -7.90 -12.68 4.09
N ASP A 417 -7.46 -13.87 4.45
CA ASP A 417 -6.06 -14.14 4.82
C ASP A 417 -5.17 -14.18 3.57
N ILE A 418 -3.97 -13.63 3.66
CA ILE A 418 -3.01 -13.56 2.54
C ILE A 418 -2.27 -14.90 2.45
N THR A 419 -2.84 -15.85 1.74
CA THR A 419 -2.30 -17.20 1.56
C THR A 419 -2.77 -17.78 0.23
N LEU A 420 -2.13 -18.86 -0.22
CA LEU A 420 -2.60 -19.63 -1.37
C LEU A 420 -4.02 -20.14 -1.12
N HIS A 421 -4.74 -20.41 -2.18
CA HIS A 421 -6.16 -20.85 -2.16
C HIS A 421 -7.12 -19.89 -1.45
N ASN A 422 -6.80 -18.58 -1.45
CA ASN A 422 -7.68 -17.57 -0.84
C ASN A 422 -7.85 -16.28 -1.67
N HIS A 423 -7.39 -16.26 -2.92
CA HIS A 423 -7.64 -15.13 -3.84
C HIS A 423 -9.13 -15.12 -4.23
N PRO A 424 -9.82 -13.97 -4.17
CA PRO A 424 -11.27 -13.91 -4.43
C PRO A 424 -11.61 -14.23 -5.89
N ASP A 425 -12.72 -14.93 -6.10
CA ASP A 425 -13.16 -15.29 -7.44
C ASP A 425 -13.63 -14.06 -8.23
N CYS A 426 -14.23 -13.07 -7.58
CA CYS A 426 -14.62 -11.78 -8.19
C CYS A 426 -13.45 -11.01 -8.82
N LEU A 427 -12.21 -11.18 -8.35
CA LEU A 427 -11.03 -10.60 -8.98
C LEU A 427 -10.35 -11.52 -10.00
N ARG A 428 -10.72 -12.79 -10.06
CA ARG A 428 -10.20 -13.74 -11.05
C ARG A 428 -11.02 -13.76 -12.33
N ASP A 429 -12.17 -13.15 -12.32
CA ASP A 429 -13.05 -12.88 -13.48
C ASP A 429 -13.67 -11.48 -13.32
N LEU A 430 -12.81 -10.47 -13.20
CA LEU A 430 -13.23 -9.09 -12.99
C LEU A 430 -13.68 -8.46 -14.30
N LEU A 431 -14.94 -8.05 -14.39
CA LEU A 431 -15.44 -7.26 -15.50
C LEU A 431 -15.14 -5.77 -15.26
N ARG A 432 -14.30 -5.19 -16.11
CA ARG A 432 -13.99 -3.76 -16.08
C ARG A 432 -15.10 -2.91 -16.72
N ILE A 433 -15.11 -1.62 -16.42
CA ILE A 433 -16.02 -0.63 -17.09
C ILE A 433 -15.85 -0.66 -18.62
N SER A 434 -14.65 -0.97 -19.12
CA SER A 434 -14.37 -1.15 -20.55
C SER A 434 -15.03 -2.37 -21.19
N GLY A 435 -15.66 -3.25 -20.40
CA GLY A 435 -16.18 -4.54 -20.85
C GLY A 435 -15.10 -5.64 -20.97
N GLU A 436 -13.87 -5.37 -20.56
CA GLU A 436 -12.75 -6.33 -20.57
C GLU A 436 -12.80 -7.21 -19.33
N HIS A 437 -12.75 -8.53 -19.52
CA HIS A 437 -12.54 -9.49 -18.44
C HIS A 437 -11.06 -9.56 -18.05
N VAL A 438 -10.76 -9.58 -16.76
CA VAL A 438 -9.40 -9.63 -16.23
C VAL A 438 -9.30 -10.64 -15.10
N ASP A 439 -8.37 -11.60 -15.22
CA ASP A 439 -7.91 -12.40 -14.09
C ASP A 439 -6.78 -11.63 -13.37
N VAL A 440 -7.12 -10.91 -12.30
CA VAL A 440 -6.15 -10.11 -11.54
C VAL A 440 -5.04 -11.00 -10.95
N GLY A 441 -5.35 -12.24 -10.54
CA GLY A 441 -4.35 -13.17 -10.02
C GLY A 441 -3.33 -13.59 -11.10
N ALA A 442 -3.80 -13.90 -12.31
CA ALA A 442 -2.93 -14.18 -13.45
C ALA A 442 -2.11 -12.96 -13.86
N VAL A 443 -2.74 -11.78 -13.89
CA VAL A 443 -2.05 -10.52 -14.20
C VAL A 443 -0.96 -10.22 -13.16
N ASP A 444 -1.21 -10.42 -11.88
CA ASP A 444 -0.23 -10.19 -10.82
C ASP A 444 1.04 -11.04 -11.01
N VAL A 445 0.85 -12.34 -11.28
CA VAL A 445 1.96 -13.27 -11.59
C VAL A 445 2.72 -12.79 -12.82
N LEU A 446 1.99 -12.47 -13.89
CA LEU A 446 2.58 -12.07 -15.17
C LEU A 446 3.37 -10.74 -15.04
N ARG A 447 2.86 -9.77 -14.29
CA ARG A 447 3.51 -8.48 -14.08
C ARG A 447 4.85 -8.59 -13.35
N ASP A 448 4.97 -9.47 -12.37
CA ASP A 448 6.26 -9.70 -11.71
C ASP A 448 7.30 -10.22 -12.70
N ARG A 449 6.92 -11.18 -13.54
CA ARG A 449 7.79 -11.73 -14.59
C ARG A 449 8.16 -10.71 -15.68
N GLU A 450 7.16 -9.97 -16.17
CA GLU A 450 7.32 -8.93 -17.21
C GLU A 450 8.22 -7.78 -16.75
N ARG A 451 8.08 -7.39 -15.48
CA ARG A 451 8.82 -6.25 -14.92
C ARG A 451 10.15 -6.65 -14.29
N GLY A 452 10.55 -7.91 -14.45
CA GLY A 452 11.83 -8.40 -14.00
C GLY A 452 11.95 -8.45 -12.47
N VAL A 453 10.86 -8.71 -11.75
CA VAL A 453 10.93 -9.11 -10.34
C VAL A 453 11.46 -10.55 -10.32
N PRO A 454 12.60 -10.84 -9.66
CA PRO A 454 13.17 -12.18 -9.65
C PRO A 454 12.20 -13.23 -9.11
N ARG A 455 12.31 -14.48 -9.54
CA ARG A 455 11.56 -15.60 -8.98
C ARG A 455 11.84 -15.73 -7.48
N TYR A 456 10.92 -16.33 -6.73
CA TYR A 456 10.91 -16.33 -5.27
C TYR A 456 12.24 -16.72 -4.62
N THR A 457 12.91 -17.76 -5.11
CA THR A 457 14.18 -18.22 -4.51
C THR A 457 15.30 -17.19 -4.70
N ALA A 458 15.41 -16.61 -5.89
CA ALA A 458 16.36 -15.53 -6.19
C ALA A 458 16.00 -14.25 -5.43
N PHE A 459 14.72 -13.87 -5.44
CA PHE A 459 14.21 -12.72 -4.69
C PHE A 459 14.52 -12.82 -3.18
N ARG A 460 14.27 -14.00 -2.59
CA ARG A 460 14.58 -14.28 -1.19
C ARG A 460 16.07 -14.14 -0.91
N ALA A 461 16.92 -14.67 -1.79
CA ALA A 461 18.37 -14.58 -1.68
C ALA A 461 18.86 -13.12 -1.79
N ALA A 462 18.33 -12.34 -2.75
CA ALA A 462 18.63 -10.93 -2.91
C ALA A 462 18.30 -10.11 -1.64
N LEU A 463 17.28 -10.52 -0.89
CA LEU A 463 16.91 -9.91 0.40
C LEU A 463 17.67 -10.51 1.61
N HIS A 464 18.81 -11.18 1.37
CA HIS A 464 19.67 -11.76 2.40
C HIS A 464 18.98 -12.80 3.30
N ARG A 465 18.00 -13.53 2.75
CA ARG A 465 17.41 -14.67 3.43
C ARG A 465 18.03 -16.00 2.98
N PRO A 466 18.16 -16.99 3.87
CA PRO A 466 18.63 -18.31 3.48
C PRO A 466 17.75 -18.90 2.36
N PRO A 467 18.34 -19.57 1.36
CA PRO A 467 17.56 -20.28 0.36
C PRO A 467 16.72 -21.38 0.99
N VAL A 468 15.60 -21.71 0.38
CA VAL A 468 14.81 -22.90 0.72
C VAL A 468 15.35 -24.10 -0.05
N SER A 469 15.39 -25.26 0.60
CA SER A 469 15.96 -26.50 0.03
C SER A 469 14.95 -27.32 -0.79
N GLY A 470 13.66 -27.00 -0.68
CA GLY A 470 12.59 -27.71 -1.37
C GLY A 470 11.21 -27.13 -1.10
N PHE A 471 10.21 -27.69 -1.74
CA PHE A 471 8.81 -27.26 -1.62
C PHE A 471 8.27 -27.49 -0.21
N GLU A 472 8.70 -28.55 0.48
CA GLU A 472 8.28 -28.85 1.86
C GLU A 472 8.81 -27.81 2.84
N GLU A 473 10.02 -27.30 2.63
CA GLU A 473 10.55 -26.20 3.45
C GLU A 473 9.83 -24.90 3.16
N LEU A 474 9.55 -24.62 1.87
CA LEU A 474 8.81 -23.45 1.44
C LEU A 474 7.44 -23.37 2.12
N THR A 475 6.69 -24.49 2.14
CA THR A 475 5.34 -24.57 2.71
C THR A 475 5.32 -24.77 4.23
N GLY A 476 6.50 -24.78 4.87
CA GLY A 476 6.62 -25.00 6.32
C GLY A 476 6.23 -26.39 6.77
N GLY A 477 6.28 -27.38 5.89
CA GLY A 477 5.97 -28.78 6.14
C GLY A 477 4.57 -29.21 5.70
N ASP A 478 3.81 -28.37 5.01
CA ASP A 478 2.55 -28.77 4.38
C ASP A 478 2.84 -29.60 3.12
N VAL A 479 2.73 -30.93 3.24
CA VAL A 479 3.05 -31.89 2.18
C VAL A 479 2.08 -31.79 1.01
N GLY A 480 0.80 -31.52 1.28
CA GLY A 480 -0.23 -31.36 0.24
C GLY A 480 0.06 -30.15 -0.64
N LEU A 481 0.26 -28.99 -0.01
CA LEU A 481 0.60 -27.76 -0.71
C LEU A 481 1.96 -27.86 -1.43
N ALA A 482 2.95 -28.54 -0.83
CA ALA A 482 4.24 -28.80 -1.47
C ALA A 482 4.10 -29.64 -2.75
N ALA A 483 3.21 -30.65 -2.75
CA ALA A 483 2.93 -31.47 -3.92
C ALA A 483 2.24 -30.65 -5.04
N GLU A 484 1.25 -29.82 -4.70
CA GLU A 484 0.58 -28.93 -5.67
C GLU A 484 1.55 -27.94 -6.31
N LEU A 485 2.41 -27.29 -5.50
CA LEU A 485 3.46 -26.40 -6.03
C LEU A 485 4.44 -27.14 -6.95
N ARG A 486 4.85 -28.36 -6.57
CA ARG A 486 5.74 -29.17 -7.39
C ARG A 486 5.12 -29.53 -8.74
N GLU A 487 3.83 -29.83 -8.74
CA GLU A 487 3.09 -30.14 -9.98
C GLU A 487 3.01 -28.90 -10.90
N VAL A 488 2.56 -27.75 -10.39
CA VAL A 488 2.38 -26.54 -11.19
C VAL A 488 3.71 -26.00 -11.75
N TYR A 489 4.82 -26.18 -11.02
CA TYR A 489 6.15 -25.70 -11.44
C TYR A 489 7.06 -26.82 -11.97
N ASP A 490 6.52 -27.97 -12.37
CA ASP A 490 7.28 -29.12 -12.95
C ASP A 490 8.49 -29.53 -12.10
N GLY A 491 8.37 -29.48 -10.78
CA GLY A 491 9.46 -29.77 -9.84
C GLY A 491 10.53 -28.67 -9.77
N ARG A 492 10.38 -27.56 -10.47
CA ARG A 492 11.34 -26.45 -10.58
C ARG A 492 11.10 -25.39 -9.51
N LEU A 493 11.73 -25.59 -8.33
CA LEU A 493 11.64 -24.63 -7.22
C LEU A 493 12.14 -23.24 -7.59
N ASP A 494 13.12 -23.16 -8.49
CA ASP A 494 13.68 -21.91 -9.03
C ASP A 494 12.69 -21.13 -9.92
N ARG A 495 11.62 -21.77 -10.39
CA ARG A 495 10.55 -21.17 -11.20
C ARG A 495 9.38 -20.64 -10.40
N VAL A 496 9.32 -20.88 -9.09
CA VAL A 496 8.21 -20.39 -8.23
C VAL A 496 8.15 -18.87 -8.29
N ASP A 497 6.97 -18.34 -8.63
CA ASP A 497 6.72 -16.90 -8.70
C ASP A 497 6.86 -16.25 -7.31
N THR A 498 7.35 -15.02 -7.28
CA THR A 498 7.61 -14.30 -6.03
C THR A 498 6.35 -14.13 -5.20
N MET A 499 5.23 -13.76 -5.81
CA MET A 499 3.95 -13.66 -5.10
C MET A 499 3.50 -15.02 -4.54
N VAL A 500 3.59 -16.08 -5.35
CA VAL A 500 3.21 -17.45 -4.93
C VAL A 500 4.08 -17.94 -3.78
N GLY A 501 5.40 -17.76 -3.86
CA GLY A 501 6.33 -18.12 -2.79
C GLY A 501 6.07 -17.34 -1.50
N MET A 502 5.80 -16.05 -1.59
CA MET A 502 5.43 -15.23 -0.43
C MET A 502 4.11 -15.67 0.23
N TYR A 503 3.14 -16.17 -0.56
CA TYR A 503 1.88 -16.68 -0.02
C TYR A 503 1.99 -18.10 0.54
N ALA A 504 2.96 -18.89 0.06
CA ALA A 504 3.20 -20.26 0.51
C ALA A 504 4.07 -20.33 1.77
N GLU A 505 4.97 -19.38 1.97
CA GLU A 505 5.94 -19.45 3.06
C GLU A 505 5.28 -19.33 4.45
N ARG A 506 5.81 -20.09 5.42
CA ARG A 506 5.37 -19.98 6.80
C ARG A 506 5.62 -18.58 7.34
N ARG A 507 4.58 -17.95 7.84
CA ARG A 507 4.60 -16.58 8.39
C ARG A 507 5.08 -16.55 9.85
N PRO A 508 5.74 -15.47 10.29
CA PRO A 508 5.96 -15.20 11.71
C PRO A 508 4.61 -15.11 12.46
N ARG A 509 4.64 -15.48 13.75
CA ARG A 509 3.41 -15.42 14.56
C ARG A 509 2.84 -14.00 14.61
N GLY A 510 1.56 -13.86 14.27
CA GLY A 510 0.83 -12.59 14.25
C GLY A 510 1.00 -11.77 12.97
N PHE A 511 1.72 -12.29 11.99
CA PHE A 511 1.83 -11.65 10.67
C PHE A 511 0.71 -12.09 9.74
N ALA A 512 0.14 -11.15 9.00
CA ALA A 512 -0.79 -11.45 7.94
C ALA A 512 -0.10 -11.78 6.60
N PHE A 513 1.21 -11.47 6.44
CA PHE A 513 1.99 -11.79 5.25
C PHE A 513 3.40 -12.34 5.61
N SER A 514 4.16 -12.73 4.60
CA SER A 514 5.43 -13.43 4.75
C SER A 514 6.55 -12.58 5.36
N ASP A 515 7.58 -13.24 5.95
CA ASP A 515 8.79 -12.57 6.40
C ASP A 515 9.65 -12.08 5.21
N THR A 516 9.55 -12.71 4.05
CA THR A 516 10.21 -12.24 2.82
C THR A 516 9.65 -10.88 2.38
N ALA A 517 8.33 -10.73 2.31
CA ALA A 517 7.69 -9.43 2.06
C ALA A 517 8.02 -8.41 3.17
N PHE A 518 8.08 -8.85 4.43
CA PHE A 518 8.43 -7.98 5.56
C PHE A 518 9.83 -7.36 5.44
N ARG A 519 10.77 -8.01 4.76
CA ARG A 519 12.10 -7.41 4.50
C ARG A 519 12.00 -6.12 3.69
N LEU A 520 11.17 -6.11 2.64
CA LEU A 520 10.92 -4.89 1.88
C LEU A 520 10.22 -3.83 2.72
N PHE A 521 9.30 -4.25 3.58
CA PHE A 521 8.65 -3.35 4.54
C PHE A 521 9.67 -2.67 5.47
N VAL A 522 10.57 -3.44 6.06
CA VAL A 522 11.64 -2.92 6.95
C VAL A 522 12.51 -1.90 6.23
N LEU A 523 12.82 -2.15 4.95
CA LEU A 523 13.60 -1.26 4.12
C LEU A 523 12.82 -0.02 3.72
N MET A 524 11.74 -0.20 2.96
CA MET A 524 11.08 0.88 2.21
C MET A 524 10.16 1.75 3.08
N ALA A 525 9.40 1.17 4.03
CA ALA A 525 8.44 1.96 4.82
C ALA A 525 9.15 3.05 5.65
N SER A 526 10.26 2.71 6.30
CA SER A 526 11.05 3.70 7.05
C SER A 526 11.81 4.67 6.13
N ARG A 527 12.27 4.20 4.95
CA ARG A 527 12.95 5.04 3.95
C ARG A 527 12.04 6.13 3.42
N ARG A 528 10.77 5.83 3.16
CA ARG A 528 9.77 6.79 2.68
C ARG A 528 9.60 7.98 3.60
N LEU A 529 9.54 7.74 4.92
CA LEU A 529 9.52 8.82 5.91
C LEU A 529 10.86 9.55 5.98
N LYS A 530 11.97 8.80 5.94
CA LYS A 530 13.32 9.34 6.15
C LYS A 530 13.82 10.19 4.99
N SER A 531 13.39 9.86 3.77
CA SER A 531 13.80 10.57 2.56
C SER A 531 12.99 11.83 2.29
N ASP A 532 11.79 11.95 2.86
CA ASP A 532 10.90 13.11 2.64
C ASP A 532 11.22 14.23 3.63
N ARG A 533 11.62 15.40 3.09
CA ARG A 533 11.93 16.57 3.93
C ARG A 533 10.76 17.03 4.79
N PHE A 534 9.52 16.84 4.33
CA PHE A 534 8.33 17.23 5.08
C PHE A 534 8.05 16.31 6.28
N PHE A 535 8.57 15.10 6.29
CA PHE A 535 8.56 14.26 7.50
C PHE A 535 9.85 14.36 8.31
N THR A 536 10.90 14.97 7.76
CA THR A 536 12.21 15.10 8.41
C THR A 536 12.49 16.56 8.76
N ARG A 537 13.46 17.21 8.14
CA ARG A 537 13.94 18.56 8.50
C ARG A 537 12.85 19.63 8.54
N ASP A 538 11.82 19.51 7.71
CA ASP A 538 10.72 20.47 7.61
C ASP A 538 9.50 20.08 8.47
N TYR A 539 9.58 18.99 9.23
CA TYR A 539 8.57 18.59 10.21
C TYR A 539 8.71 19.44 11.48
N ARG A 540 8.27 20.70 11.40
CA ARG A 540 8.43 21.73 12.43
C ARG A 540 7.29 22.75 12.40
N PRO A 541 7.07 23.48 13.52
CA PRO A 541 5.93 24.42 13.64
C PRO A 541 5.91 25.54 12.61
N GLU A 542 7.06 25.99 12.09
CA GLU A 542 7.13 27.05 11.07
C GLU A 542 6.54 26.62 9.73
N ILE A 543 6.48 25.31 9.47
CA ILE A 543 5.92 24.72 8.24
C ILE A 543 4.50 24.18 8.48
N TYR A 544 4.29 23.43 9.58
CA TYR A 544 3.04 22.75 9.89
C TYR A 544 2.07 23.56 10.76
N THR A 545 2.51 24.67 11.33
CA THR A 545 1.93 25.43 12.44
C THR A 545 1.88 24.64 13.76
N PRO A 546 1.82 25.31 14.92
CA PRO A 546 1.64 24.63 16.20
C PRO A 546 0.33 23.82 16.26
N GLU A 547 -0.75 24.34 15.68
CA GLU A 547 -2.06 23.70 15.61
C GLU A 547 -2.04 22.43 14.77
N GLY A 548 -1.35 22.47 13.62
CA GLY A 548 -1.17 21.32 12.75
C GLY A 548 -0.33 20.22 13.40
N MET A 549 0.76 20.58 14.09
CA MET A 549 1.57 19.63 14.86
C MET A 549 0.77 18.99 16.00
N GLU A 550 -0.03 19.78 16.73
CA GLU A 550 -0.92 19.26 17.76
C GLU A 550 -1.98 18.32 17.18
N TRP A 551 -2.55 18.68 16.02
CA TRP A 551 -3.52 17.83 15.32
C TRP A 551 -2.92 16.47 14.96
N ILE A 552 -1.74 16.44 14.35
CA ILE A 552 -1.04 15.20 14.02
C ILE A 552 -0.78 14.37 15.28
N ASP A 553 -0.28 14.97 16.35
CA ASP A 553 0.04 14.27 17.59
C ASP A 553 -1.17 13.57 18.21
N ARG A 554 -2.33 14.21 18.20
CA ARG A 554 -3.55 13.73 18.87
C ARG A 554 -4.46 12.86 18.01
N THR A 555 -4.32 12.89 16.68
CA THR A 555 -5.25 12.22 15.76
C THR A 555 -4.77 10.82 15.39
N GLY A 556 -5.48 9.77 15.78
CA GLY A 556 -5.41 8.42 15.26
C GLY A 556 -6.61 8.09 14.37
N MET A 557 -6.68 6.87 13.82
CA MET A 557 -7.78 6.46 12.95
C MET A 557 -9.13 6.48 13.68
N THR A 558 -9.16 6.10 14.95
CA THR A 558 -10.39 6.18 15.77
C THR A 558 -10.86 7.62 15.93
N ASP A 559 -9.93 8.58 16.09
CA ASP A 559 -10.28 10.00 16.23
C ASP A 559 -10.85 10.55 14.93
N VAL A 560 -10.30 10.18 13.78
CA VAL A 560 -10.83 10.55 12.45
C VAL A 560 -12.24 9.98 12.28
N LEU A 561 -12.44 8.69 12.55
CA LEU A 561 -13.76 8.05 12.47
C LEU A 561 -14.79 8.76 13.35
N LEU A 562 -14.50 8.98 14.62
CA LEU A 562 -15.44 9.57 15.57
C LEU A 562 -15.69 11.07 15.37
N ARG A 563 -14.76 11.80 14.78
CA ARG A 563 -14.94 13.21 14.42
C ARG A 563 -16.00 13.38 13.34
N HIS A 564 -16.03 12.46 12.37
CA HIS A 564 -16.90 12.56 11.21
C HIS A 564 -18.13 11.63 11.27
N HIS A 565 -18.08 10.60 12.11
CA HIS A 565 -19.12 9.59 12.34
C HIS A 565 -19.22 9.24 13.82
N PRO A 566 -19.64 10.20 14.70
CA PRO A 566 -19.72 9.98 16.14
C PRO A 566 -20.68 8.86 16.55
N GLU A 567 -21.63 8.52 15.69
CA GLU A 567 -22.57 7.42 15.87
C GLU A 567 -21.89 6.04 15.90
N LEU A 568 -20.64 5.92 15.45
CA LEU A 568 -19.85 4.68 15.51
C LEU A 568 -19.22 4.43 16.90
N ALA A 569 -19.33 5.38 17.84
CA ALA A 569 -18.73 5.27 19.17
C ALA A 569 -19.07 3.97 19.92
N PRO A 570 -20.31 3.43 19.88
CA PRO A 570 -20.63 2.17 20.54
C PRO A 570 -19.86 0.97 20.00
N ALA A 571 -19.60 0.94 18.69
CA ALA A 571 -18.85 -0.13 18.02
C ALA A 571 -17.35 -0.05 18.29
N LEU A 572 -16.82 1.16 18.47
CA LEU A 572 -15.39 1.44 18.73
C LEU A 572 -15.03 1.39 20.22
N GLN A 573 -16.01 1.24 21.12
CA GLN A 573 -15.75 1.18 22.55
C GLN A 573 -14.83 0.01 22.93
N GLY A 574 -13.66 0.32 23.50
CA GLY A 574 -12.65 -0.66 23.92
C GLY A 574 -11.79 -1.19 22.77
N VAL A 575 -12.00 -0.75 21.53
CA VAL A 575 -11.15 -1.06 20.39
C VAL A 575 -9.87 -0.24 20.47
N ARG A 576 -8.72 -0.92 20.57
CA ARG A 576 -7.40 -0.28 20.71
C ARG A 576 -6.77 0.13 19.38
N ASN A 577 -7.21 -0.49 18.30
CA ASN A 577 -6.71 -0.25 16.95
C ASN A 577 -7.90 -0.35 15.98
N ALA A 578 -8.19 0.73 15.28
CA ALA A 578 -9.33 0.81 14.37
C ALA A 578 -9.29 -0.20 13.20
N PHE A 579 -8.14 -0.79 12.91
CA PHE A 579 -7.97 -1.84 11.90
C PHE A 579 -8.13 -3.28 12.45
N ALA A 580 -8.34 -3.43 13.76
CA ALA A 580 -8.77 -4.68 14.36
C ALA A 580 -10.30 -4.79 14.32
N PRO A 581 -10.88 -6.02 14.44
CA PRO A 581 -12.33 -6.19 14.44
C PRO A 581 -13.03 -5.34 15.50
N TRP A 582 -14.05 -4.59 15.09
CA TRP A 582 -14.86 -3.79 15.99
C TRP A 582 -15.89 -4.66 16.72
N ARG A 583 -16.53 -4.08 17.72
CA ARG A 583 -17.58 -4.74 18.47
C ARG A 583 -18.83 -4.89 17.60
N MET A 584 -19.29 -6.15 17.41
CA MET A 584 -20.60 -6.42 16.81
C MET A 584 -21.68 -5.99 17.82
N LEU A 585 -22.52 -5.03 17.42
CA LEU A 585 -23.68 -4.61 18.21
C LEU A 585 -24.75 -5.69 18.15
N ARG A 586 -25.52 -5.85 19.22
CA ARG A 586 -26.64 -6.82 19.28
C ARG A 586 -27.96 -6.08 19.15
N PRO A 587 -28.94 -6.59 18.38
CA PRO A 587 -30.29 -6.04 18.38
C PRO A 587 -30.86 -6.06 19.83
N GLY A 588 -31.25 -4.89 20.34
CA GLY A 588 -31.80 -4.75 21.70
C GLY A 588 -30.80 -4.47 22.83
N GLY A 589 -29.54 -4.19 22.53
CA GLY A 589 -28.46 -3.98 23.50
C GLY A 589 -28.10 -2.52 23.78
N ILE A 590 -29.04 -1.65 24.12
CA ILE A 590 -28.79 -0.47 24.95
C ILE A 590 -29.60 -0.67 26.24
N ARG A 591 -28.99 -1.29 27.20
CA ARG A 591 -29.31 -1.14 28.63
C ARG A 591 -28.04 -0.83 29.37
#